data_bb209f0af826ffa6ea4f3f19a4f46e78
#
_entry.id   bb209f0af826ffa6ea4f3f19a4f46e78
#
_cell.length_a   1.000
_cell.length_b   1.000
_cell.length_c   1.000
_cell.angle_alpha   90.00
_cell.angle_beta   90.00
_cell.angle_gamma   90.00
#
_symmetry.space_group_name_H-M   'P 1'
#
loop_
_entity.id
_entity.type
_entity.pdbx_description
1 polymer ?
#
loop_
_entity_poly.entity_id
_entity_poly.type
_entity_poly.pdbx_seq_one_letter_code
_entity_poly.pdbx_strand_id
1 'polypeptide(L)'
;MKIYEYSEKKDTRSGFGDGLTELGKSNPNVVALCADLTGSLKMNEFKKNHPERFFQVGVAEANMIGIAAGLTIGGKIPFTGTFANFSTGRVYDQIRQSIAYSGKNVKICASHAGITLGEDGATHQILEDIGMMKMLPGMTVINTCDYNQTKAATIAIANYKGPVYLRFGRPKVPVFTPGNQNFEIG
;
A
#
# COMPACT_ATOMS: atom_id res chain seq x y z
N MET A 1 -27.36 6.26 -17.90
CA MET A 1 -26.21 5.52 -17.36
C MET A 1 -24.96 6.06 -18.04
N LYS A 2 -24.00 6.63 -17.30
CA LYS A 2 -22.74 7.06 -17.92
C LYS A 2 -21.92 5.80 -18.23
N ILE A 3 -21.64 5.57 -19.51
CA ILE A 3 -20.71 4.53 -19.94
C ILE A 3 -19.32 5.15 -19.83
N TYR A 4 -18.47 4.58 -18.98
CA TYR A 4 -17.08 5.01 -18.87
C TYR A 4 -16.29 4.37 -20.02
N GLU A 5 -15.73 5.21 -20.89
CA GLU A 5 -14.80 4.78 -21.91
C GLU A 5 -13.39 4.65 -21.33
N TYR A 6 -12.65 3.65 -21.77
CA TYR A 6 -11.25 3.47 -21.40
C TYR A 6 -10.42 3.12 -22.64
N SER A 7 -9.21 3.66 -22.72
CA SER A 7 -8.31 3.45 -23.85
C SER A 7 -7.27 2.37 -23.60
N GLU A 8 -7.01 2.05 -22.33
CA GLU A 8 -5.95 1.12 -21.93
C GLU A 8 -6.32 0.33 -20.67
N LYS A 9 -5.57 -0.77 -20.43
CA LYS A 9 -5.60 -1.53 -19.17
C LYS A 9 -4.24 -1.50 -18.51
N LYS A 10 -4.21 -1.08 -17.24
CA LYS A 10 -3.00 -1.11 -16.39
C LYS A 10 -3.28 -1.79 -15.06
N ASP A 11 -2.26 -2.36 -14.45
CA ASP A 11 -2.38 -2.87 -13.10
C ASP A 11 -2.24 -1.75 -12.05
N THR A 12 -3.01 -1.86 -10.97
CA THR A 12 -3.03 -0.89 -9.88
C THR A 12 -1.71 -0.83 -9.12
N ARG A 13 -0.93 -1.92 -9.12
CA ARG A 13 0.41 -1.97 -8.51
C ARG A 13 1.38 -0.98 -9.18
N SER A 14 1.29 -0.84 -10.50
CA SER A 14 2.08 0.16 -11.24
C SER A 14 1.71 1.58 -10.81
N GLY A 15 0.41 1.86 -10.56
CA GLY A 15 -0.02 3.12 -9.98
C GLY A 15 0.59 3.39 -8.60
N PHE A 16 0.62 2.38 -7.74
CA PHE A 16 1.30 2.47 -6.45
C PHE A 16 2.81 2.73 -6.60
N GLY A 17 3.50 1.96 -7.44
CA GLY A 17 4.95 2.11 -7.66
C GLY A 17 5.34 3.49 -8.19
N ASP A 18 4.56 4.01 -9.16
CA ASP A 18 4.79 5.34 -9.73
C ASP A 18 4.51 6.46 -8.72
N GLY A 19 3.42 6.34 -7.95
CA GLY A 19 3.10 7.27 -6.87
C GLY A 19 4.17 7.29 -5.78
N LEU A 20 4.66 6.12 -5.36
CA LEU A 20 5.73 6.00 -4.37
C LEU A 20 7.06 6.59 -4.89
N THR A 21 7.38 6.37 -6.17
CA THR A 21 8.57 6.94 -6.82
C THR A 21 8.51 8.46 -6.87
N GLU A 22 7.36 9.03 -7.16
CA GLU A 22 7.13 10.47 -7.16
C GLU A 22 7.27 11.07 -5.75
N LEU A 23 6.70 10.40 -4.74
CA LEU A 23 6.86 10.77 -3.34
C LEU A 23 8.32 10.72 -2.88
N GLY A 24 9.10 9.74 -3.35
CA GLY A 24 10.52 9.65 -3.06
C GLY A 24 11.31 10.89 -3.47
N LYS A 25 10.92 11.53 -4.58
CA LYS A 25 11.55 12.75 -5.09
C LYS A 25 11.11 14.01 -4.30
N SER A 26 9.86 14.06 -3.88
CA SER A 26 9.24 15.25 -3.30
C SER A 26 9.27 15.29 -1.77
N ASN A 27 9.38 14.14 -1.09
CA ASN A 27 9.32 14.07 0.37
C ASN A 27 10.43 13.18 0.96
N PRO A 28 11.46 13.76 1.59
CA PRO A 28 12.59 13.01 2.16
C PRO A 28 12.22 12.17 3.40
N ASN A 29 11.05 12.39 3.98
CA ASN A 29 10.57 11.60 5.11
C ASN A 29 9.86 10.31 4.68
N VAL A 30 9.49 10.17 3.41
CA VAL A 30 8.94 8.92 2.89
C VAL A 30 10.03 7.87 2.82
N VAL A 31 9.78 6.74 3.48
CA VAL A 31 10.61 5.54 3.46
C VAL A 31 9.77 4.34 3.05
N ALA A 32 10.38 3.37 2.42
CA ALA A 32 9.68 2.18 1.92
C ALA A 32 10.26 0.91 2.53
N LEU A 33 9.40 0.00 2.96
CA LEU A 33 9.77 -1.31 3.50
C LEU A 33 9.11 -2.41 2.68
N CYS A 34 9.83 -3.49 2.42
CA CYS A 34 9.31 -4.61 1.64
C CYS A 34 9.69 -5.95 2.26
N ALA A 35 8.74 -6.89 2.28
CA ALA A 35 8.94 -8.26 2.72
C ALA A 35 9.13 -9.17 1.49
N ASP A 36 10.29 -9.08 0.84
CA ASP A 36 10.77 -9.90 -0.28
C ASP A 36 9.90 -9.91 -1.55
N LEU A 37 9.06 -8.88 -1.75
CA LEU A 37 8.15 -8.76 -2.88
C LEU A 37 8.35 -7.46 -3.69
N THR A 38 9.56 -6.90 -3.72
CA THR A 38 9.88 -5.60 -4.33
C THR A 38 9.38 -5.48 -5.77
N GLY A 39 9.63 -6.50 -6.61
CA GLY A 39 9.18 -6.51 -8.00
C GLY A 39 7.66 -6.62 -8.14
N SER A 40 7.03 -7.46 -7.32
CA SER A 40 5.58 -7.67 -7.31
C SER A 40 4.83 -6.41 -6.92
N LEU A 41 5.37 -5.61 -6.01
CA LEU A 41 4.83 -4.33 -5.55
C LEU A 41 5.26 -3.13 -6.41
N LYS A 42 6.04 -3.33 -7.47
CA LYS A 42 6.56 -2.26 -8.33
C LYS A 42 7.40 -1.20 -7.58
N MET A 43 8.12 -1.60 -6.53
CA MET A 43 8.92 -0.71 -5.70
C MET A 43 10.38 -0.55 -6.19
N ASN A 44 10.73 -1.17 -7.32
CA ASN A 44 12.10 -1.20 -7.84
C ASN A 44 12.67 0.19 -8.14
N GLU A 45 11.88 1.08 -8.73
CA GLU A 45 12.34 2.44 -9.06
C GLU A 45 12.57 3.28 -7.80
N PHE A 46 11.72 3.16 -6.77
CA PHE A 46 11.99 3.80 -5.49
C PHE A 46 13.29 3.28 -4.88
N LYS A 47 13.46 1.96 -4.82
CA LYS A 47 14.71 1.32 -4.31
C LYS A 47 15.94 1.79 -5.06
N LYS A 48 15.87 1.89 -6.39
CA LYS A 48 16.99 2.33 -7.24
C LYS A 48 17.38 3.78 -6.98
N ASN A 49 16.37 4.66 -6.85
CA ASN A 49 16.57 6.10 -6.73
C ASN A 49 16.87 6.55 -5.29
N HIS A 50 16.45 5.77 -4.30
CA HIS A 50 16.54 6.09 -2.87
C HIS A 50 16.91 4.86 -2.04
N PRO A 51 18.08 4.21 -2.30
CA PRO A 51 18.48 2.98 -1.62
C PRO A 51 18.61 3.16 -0.09
N GLU A 52 18.98 4.35 0.37
CA GLU A 52 19.12 4.71 1.78
C GLU A 52 17.76 4.84 2.52
N ARG A 53 16.68 4.89 1.78
CA ARG A 53 15.30 4.98 2.29
C ARG A 53 14.45 3.74 1.96
N PHE A 54 15.09 2.69 1.47
CA PHE A 54 14.44 1.42 1.14
C PHE A 54 14.97 0.29 2.03
N PHE A 55 14.06 -0.38 2.75
CA PHE A 55 14.41 -1.45 3.68
C PHE A 55 13.80 -2.77 3.21
N GLN A 56 14.65 -3.70 2.81
CA GLN A 56 14.25 -5.08 2.53
C GLN A 56 14.41 -5.90 3.82
N VAL A 57 13.31 -6.47 4.32
CA VAL A 57 13.31 -7.20 5.60
C VAL A 57 13.26 -8.73 5.43
N GLY A 58 13.22 -9.21 4.18
CA GLY A 58 12.99 -10.63 3.89
C GLY A 58 11.53 -11.03 4.13
N VAL A 59 11.25 -12.32 4.15
CA VAL A 59 9.89 -12.86 4.43
C VAL A 59 9.60 -12.76 5.93
N ALA A 60 9.49 -11.53 6.43
CA ALA A 60 9.35 -11.23 7.87
C ALA A 60 8.38 -10.06 8.08
N GLU A 61 7.11 -10.24 7.70
CA GLU A 61 6.11 -9.19 7.70
C GLU A 61 5.82 -8.62 9.09
N ALA A 62 5.84 -9.45 10.13
CA ALA A 62 5.68 -8.99 11.51
C ALA A 62 6.80 -8.03 11.93
N ASN A 63 8.05 -8.34 11.54
CA ASN A 63 9.20 -7.46 11.75
C ASN A 63 9.07 -6.17 10.94
N MET A 64 8.61 -6.25 9.68
CA MET A 64 8.36 -5.08 8.83
C MET A 64 7.39 -4.10 9.50
N ILE A 65 6.30 -4.57 10.08
CA ILE A 65 5.32 -3.75 10.79
C ILE A 65 5.95 -3.09 12.03
N GLY A 66 6.74 -3.83 12.81
CA GLY A 66 7.45 -3.29 13.98
C GLY A 66 8.45 -2.21 13.59
N ILE A 67 9.27 -2.44 12.57
CA ILE A 67 10.23 -1.45 12.03
C ILE A 67 9.50 -0.20 11.54
N ALA A 68 8.41 -0.38 10.76
CA ALA A 68 7.61 0.73 10.27
C ALA A 68 7.05 1.58 11.42
N ALA A 69 6.50 0.96 12.45
CA ALA A 69 6.01 1.68 13.64
C ALA A 69 7.15 2.47 14.33
N GLY A 70 8.32 1.87 14.48
CA GLY A 70 9.50 2.52 15.07
C GLY A 70 10.00 3.72 14.26
N LEU A 71 10.03 3.62 12.93
CA LEU A 71 10.47 4.71 12.04
C LEU A 71 9.58 5.96 12.16
N THR A 72 8.30 5.82 12.52
CA THR A 72 7.41 6.97 12.75
C THR A 72 7.84 7.81 13.96
N ILE A 73 8.51 7.22 14.94
CA ILE A 73 9.04 7.95 16.12
C ILE A 73 10.12 8.94 15.69
N GLY A 74 10.92 8.57 14.68
CA GLY A 74 11.91 9.45 14.05
C GLY A 74 11.32 10.40 12.98
N GLY A 75 10.00 10.57 12.91
CA GLY A 75 9.34 11.48 11.97
C GLY A 75 9.26 10.96 10.53
N LYS A 76 9.56 9.68 10.30
CA LYS A 76 9.42 9.10 8.96
C LYS A 76 7.96 8.74 8.65
N ILE A 77 7.68 8.62 7.35
CA ILE A 77 6.38 8.20 6.81
C ILE A 77 6.61 6.86 6.09
N PRO A 78 6.49 5.72 6.81
CA PRO A 78 6.77 4.42 6.24
C PRO A 78 5.63 3.93 5.35
N PHE A 79 5.98 3.47 4.14
CA PHE A 79 5.14 2.73 3.23
C PHE A 79 5.59 1.26 3.25
N THR A 80 4.78 0.37 3.82
CA THR A 80 5.08 -1.07 3.80
C THR A 80 4.47 -1.71 2.56
N GLY A 81 5.17 -2.71 1.98
CA GLY A 81 4.73 -3.39 0.77
C GLY A 81 4.85 -4.90 0.86
N THR A 82 3.71 -5.60 0.82
CA THR A 82 3.60 -7.06 0.63
C THR A 82 2.22 -7.42 0.09
N PHE A 83 1.87 -8.70 -0.03
CA PHE A 83 0.52 -9.12 -0.42
C PHE A 83 -0.50 -8.86 0.69
N ALA A 84 -1.76 -8.65 0.31
CA ALA A 84 -2.81 -8.27 1.25
C ALA A 84 -2.99 -9.28 2.40
N ASN A 85 -2.92 -10.59 2.11
CA ASN A 85 -2.97 -11.61 3.14
C ASN A 85 -1.82 -11.47 4.16
N PHE A 86 -0.63 -11.17 3.67
CA PHE A 86 0.57 -11.05 4.51
C PHE A 86 0.66 -9.70 5.21
N SER A 87 0.04 -8.66 4.61
CA SER A 87 -0.10 -7.32 5.22
C SER A 87 -1.18 -7.24 6.29
N THR A 88 -2.05 -8.23 6.42
CA THR A 88 -3.22 -8.17 7.30
C THR A 88 -3.36 -9.41 8.18
N GLY A 89 -3.83 -10.53 7.64
CA GLY A 89 -4.11 -11.74 8.42
C GLY A 89 -2.90 -12.26 9.20
N ARG A 90 -1.73 -12.33 8.54
CA ARG A 90 -0.49 -12.84 9.14
C ARG A 90 0.03 -11.97 10.28
N VAL A 91 -0.23 -10.67 10.26
CA VAL A 91 0.38 -9.67 11.14
C VAL A 91 -0.66 -8.78 11.86
N TYR A 92 -1.87 -9.28 11.99
CA TYR A 92 -2.98 -8.50 12.53
C TYR A 92 -2.71 -7.95 13.94
N ASP A 93 -2.14 -8.77 14.83
CA ASP A 93 -1.82 -8.33 16.18
C ASP A 93 -0.75 -7.23 16.19
N GLN A 94 0.30 -7.35 15.37
CA GLN A 94 1.34 -6.32 15.25
C GLN A 94 0.76 -4.99 14.75
N ILE A 95 -0.16 -5.04 13.78
CA ILE A 95 -0.84 -3.82 13.31
C ILE A 95 -1.71 -3.22 14.41
N ARG A 96 -2.48 -4.08 15.08
CA ARG A 96 -3.36 -3.64 16.17
C ARG A 96 -2.59 -2.94 17.28
N GLN A 97 -1.52 -3.55 17.78
CA GLN A 97 -0.74 -3.04 18.93
C GLN A 97 0.21 -1.90 18.52
N SER A 98 1.03 -2.15 17.50
CA SER A 98 2.13 -1.25 17.20
C SER A 98 1.73 -0.06 16.31
N ILE A 99 0.63 -0.16 15.56
CA ILE A 99 0.21 0.88 14.63
C ILE A 99 -1.09 1.53 15.08
N ALA A 100 -2.21 0.77 15.11
CA ALA A 100 -3.52 1.34 15.35
C ALA A 100 -3.67 1.87 16.78
N TYR A 101 -3.46 1.01 17.79
CA TYR A 101 -3.54 1.41 19.21
C TYR A 101 -2.55 2.54 19.54
N SER A 102 -1.36 2.49 18.97
CA SER A 102 -0.32 3.50 19.21
C SER A 102 -0.44 4.75 18.31
N GLY A 103 -1.45 4.85 17.46
CA GLY A 103 -1.72 6.00 16.58
C GLY A 103 -0.57 6.32 15.60
N LYS A 104 0.14 5.31 15.09
CA LYS A 104 1.33 5.50 14.26
C LYS A 104 1.00 5.81 12.79
N ASN A 105 1.73 6.73 12.22
CA ASN A 105 1.54 7.20 10.83
C ASN A 105 2.17 6.25 9.80
N VAL A 106 1.70 5.01 9.74
CA VAL A 106 2.18 3.97 8.81
C VAL A 106 1.21 3.80 7.66
N LYS A 107 1.73 3.66 6.44
CA LYS A 107 0.98 3.37 5.21
C LYS A 107 1.16 1.89 4.86
N ILE A 108 0.17 1.08 5.17
CA ILE A 108 0.15 -0.36 4.89
C ILE A 108 -0.36 -0.55 3.46
N CYS A 109 0.57 -0.80 2.52
CA CYS A 109 0.23 -0.90 1.10
C CYS A 109 0.21 -2.37 0.68
N ALA A 110 -0.98 -2.84 0.33
CA ALA A 110 -1.29 -4.25 0.19
C ALA A 110 -1.76 -4.60 -1.23
N SER A 111 -0.93 -5.33 -1.95
CA SER A 111 -1.24 -5.79 -3.30
C SER A 111 -1.85 -7.19 -3.32
N HIS A 112 -2.25 -7.66 -4.49
CA HIS A 112 -2.79 -9.00 -4.71
C HIS A 112 -4.01 -9.31 -3.84
N ALA A 113 -4.82 -8.29 -3.57
CA ALA A 113 -5.97 -8.40 -2.68
C ALA A 113 -7.12 -9.18 -3.32
N GLY A 114 -7.91 -9.84 -2.49
CA GLY A 114 -9.07 -10.62 -2.91
C GLY A 114 -8.70 -11.94 -3.58
N ILE A 115 -9.60 -12.43 -4.45
CA ILE A 115 -9.47 -13.71 -5.16
C ILE A 115 -8.67 -13.62 -6.46
N THR A 116 -8.39 -12.41 -6.95
CA THR A 116 -7.75 -12.16 -8.24
C THR A 116 -6.22 -12.30 -8.21
N LEU A 117 -5.66 -12.77 -7.12
CA LEU A 117 -4.23 -13.05 -6.96
C LEU A 117 -3.73 -14.03 -8.04
N GLY A 118 -4.51 -15.08 -8.37
CA GLY A 118 -4.23 -16.02 -9.44
C GLY A 118 -3.65 -17.34 -8.96
N GLU A 119 -2.58 -17.80 -9.59
CA GLU A 119 -2.01 -19.16 -9.50
C GLU A 119 -1.48 -19.56 -8.13
N ASP A 120 -1.11 -18.62 -7.26
CA ASP A 120 -0.65 -18.93 -5.90
C ASP A 120 -1.78 -19.48 -5.00
N GLY A 121 -3.04 -19.27 -5.40
CA GLY A 121 -4.20 -19.91 -4.83
C GLY A 121 -4.59 -19.46 -3.42
N ALA A 122 -5.37 -20.29 -2.74
CA ALA A 122 -6.06 -19.96 -1.50
C ALA A 122 -5.13 -19.56 -0.34
N THR A 123 -3.90 -20.04 -0.30
CA THR A 123 -2.92 -19.69 0.74
C THR A 123 -2.44 -18.22 0.67
N HIS A 124 -2.65 -17.59 -0.47
CA HIS A 124 -2.22 -16.22 -0.74
C HIS A 124 -3.39 -15.25 -0.95
N GLN A 125 -4.58 -15.79 -1.27
CA GLN A 125 -5.82 -15.01 -1.38
C GLN A 125 -6.31 -14.55 -0.01
N ILE A 126 -7.05 -13.45 0.02
CA ILE A 126 -7.70 -12.96 1.24
C ILE A 126 -9.00 -12.23 0.89
N LEU A 127 -10.07 -12.53 1.63
CA LEU A 127 -11.39 -11.89 1.51
C LEU A 127 -11.70 -11.00 2.72
N GLU A 128 -11.07 -11.25 3.85
CA GLU A 128 -11.37 -10.69 5.17
C GLU A 128 -10.60 -9.39 5.46
N ASP A 129 -9.63 -9.04 4.64
CA ASP A 129 -8.68 -7.95 4.87
C ASP A 129 -9.36 -6.59 5.17
N ILE A 130 -10.36 -6.21 4.38
CA ILE A 130 -11.12 -4.98 4.60
C ILE A 130 -11.84 -5.04 5.95
N GLY A 131 -12.50 -6.15 6.25
CA GLY A 131 -13.21 -6.36 7.53
C GLY A 131 -12.27 -6.22 8.71
N MET A 132 -11.14 -6.92 8.69
CA MET A 132 -10.14 -6.88 9.75
C MET A 132 -9.57 -5.47 9.97
N MET A 133 -9.22 -4.77 8.89
CA MET A 133 -8.66 -3.42 9.00
C MET A 133 -9.69 -2.40 9.48
N LYS A 134 -10.96 -2.53 9.09
CA LYS A 134 -12.06 -1.68 9.58
C LYS A 134 -12.38 -1.86 11.07
N MET A 135 -12.02 -2.99 11.66
CA MET A 135 -12.19 -3.24 13.11
C MET A 135 -11.17 -2.46 13.96
N LEU A 136 -10.11 -1.94 13.37
CA LEU A 136 -9.05 -1.24 14.08
C LEU A 136 -9.39 0.25 14.23
N PRO A 137 -9.53 0.79 15.46
CA PRO A 137 -9.81 2.20 15.67
C PRO A 137 -8.74 3.10 15.02
N GLY A 138 -9.19 4.15 14.34
CA GLY A 138 -8.32 5.12 13.67
C GLY A 138 -7.71 4.63 12.35
N MET A 139 -7.92 3.39 11.93
CA MET A 139 -7.46 2.89 10.64
C MET A 139 -8.31 3.43 9.49
N THR A 140 -7.68 4.12 8.55
CA THR A 140 -8.31 4.51 7.29
C THR A 140 -8.11 3.41 6.26
N VAL A 141 -9.20 2.93 5.65
CA VAL A 141 -9.18 1.86 4.65
C VAL A 141 -9.53 2.43 3.28
N ILE A 142 -8.61 2.28 2.32
CA ILE A 142 -8.77 2.76 0.94
C ILE A 142 -8.63 1.57 -0.02
N ASN A 143 -9.63 1.35 -0.86
CA ASN A 143 -9.59 0.36 -1.93
C ASN A 143 -9.74 1.06 -3.28
N THR A 144 -8.69 1.05 -4.08
CA THR A 144 -8.64 1.77 -5.36
C THR A 144 -9.12 0.92 -6.52
N CYS A 145 -9.70 1.56 -7.54
CA CYS A 145 -10.34 0.87 -8.66
C CYS A 145 -9.45 0.73 -9.90
N ASP A 146 -8.53 1.67 -10.16
CA ASP A 146 -7.65 1.63 -11.32
C ASP A 146 -6.25 2.23 -11.04
N TYR A 147 -5.40 2.24 -12.06
CA TYR A 147 -4.04 2.76 -12.00
C TYR A 147 -3.97 4.23 -11.55
N ASN A 148 -4.79 5.11 -12.17
CA ASN A 148 -4.74 6.54 -11.87
C ASN A 148 -5.19 6.83 -10.45
N GLN A 149 -6.28 6.20 -10.00
CA GLN A 149 -6.75 6.35 -8.64
C GLN A 149 -5.75 5.82 -7.62
N THR A 150 -5.09 4.68 -7.92
CA THR A 150 -4.08 4.12 -7.02
C THR A 150 -2.88 5.06 -6.90
N LYS A 151 -2.41 5.64 -8.01
CA LYS A 151 -1.32 6.63 -8.00
C LYS A 151 -1.70 7.84 -7.16
N ALA A 152 -2.86 8.44 -7.40
CA ALA A 152 -3.34 9.61 -6.69
C ALA A 152 -3.54 9.32 -5.19
N ALA A 153 -4.14 8.18 -4.83
CA ALA A 153 -4.30 7.76 -3.44
C ALA A 153 -2.95 7.56 -2.74
N THR A 154 -1.96 6.95 -3.42
CA THR A 154 -0.60 6.76 -2.87
C THR A 154 0.04 8.09 -2.51
N ILE A 155 -0.11 9.11 -3.36
CA ILE A 155 0.42 10.46 -3.11
C ILE A 155 -0.35 11.13 -1.96
N ALA A 156 -1.68 11.05 -1.97
CA ALA A 156 -2.53 11.70 -0.98
C ALA A 156 -2.29 11.19 0.45
N ILE A 157 -2.13 9.86 0.64
CA ILE A 157 -1.94 9.28 1.96
C ILE A 157 -0.63 9.71 2.63
N ALA A 158 0.39 10.16 1.88
CA ALA A 158 1.61 10.67 2.48
C ALA A 158 1.37 11.92 3.35
N ASN A 159 0.39 12.74 2.98
CA ASN A 159 0.00 13.96 3.72
C ASN A 159 -1.08 13.70 4.78
N TYR A 160 -1.72 12.53 4.76
CA TYR A 160 -2.71 12.14 5.75
C TYR A 160 -2.03 11.64 7.03
N LYS A 161 -2.36 12.21 8.19
CA LYS A 161 -1.82 11.79 9.48
C LYS A 161 -2.66 10.64 10.07
N GLY A 162 -2.01 9.54 10.33
CA GLY A 162 -2.64 8.35 10.89
C GLY A 162 -2.37 7.08 10.08
N PRO A 163 -2.78 5.92 10.59
CA PRO A 163 -2.62 4.65 9.91
C PRO A 163 -3.56 4.55 8.70
N VAL A 164 -3.01 4.07 7.59
CA VAL A 164 -3.78 3.82 6.36
C VAL A 164 -3.51 2.43 5.85
N TYR A 165 -4.55 1.70 5.51
CA TYR A 165 -4.52 0.48 4.73
C TYR A 165 -4.92 0.82 3.28
N LEU A 166 -3.95 0.82 2.38
CA LEU A 166 -4.15 1.03 0.95
C LEU A 166 -4.16 -0.33 0.23
N ARG A 167 -5.32 -0.71 -0.28
CA ARG A 167 -5.59 -2.01 -0.89
C ARG A 167 -5.68 -1.91 -2.41
N PHE A 168 -5.01 -2.81 -3.12
CA PHE A 168 -5.08 -2.89 -4.58
C PHE A 168 -4.85 -4.30 -5.11
N GLY A 169 -5.34 -4.57 -6.34
CA GLY A 169 -5.31 -5.88 -6.96
C GLY A 169 -4.02 -6.20 -7.74
N ARG A 170 -3.97 -7.41 -8.34
CA ARG A 170 -2.90 -7.87 -9.23
C ARG A 170 -3.22 -7.63 -10.72
N PRO A 171 -4.46 -7.92 -11.20
CA PRO A 171 -4.75 -7.87 -12.62
C PRO A 171 -4.64 -6.48 -13.24
N LYS A 172 -4.47 -6.45 -14.56
CA LYS A 172 -4.70 -5.24 -15.33
C LYS A 172 -6.22 -4.98 -15.42
N VAL A 173 -6.62 -3.77 -15.05
CA VAL A 173 -8.01 -3.29 -15.11
C VAL A 173 -8.12 -2.10 -16.05
N PRO A 174 -9.31 -1.80 -16.59
CA PRO A 174 -9.55 -0.59 -17.36
C PRO A 174 -9.12 0.65 -16.59
N VAL A 175 -8.45 1.59 -17.26
CA VAL A 175 -8.10 2.91 -16.70
C VAL A 175 -9.15 3.90 -17.14
N PHE A 176 -9.98 4.37 -16.21
CA PHE A 176 -11.11 5.24 -16.50
C PHE A 176 -11.21 6.47 -15.59
N THR A 177 -10.44 6.52 -14.50
CA THR A 177 -10.35 7.72 -13.67
C THR A 177 -9.38 8.74 -14.27
N PRO A 178 -9.55 10.06 -14.01
CA PRO A 178 -8.65 11.08 -14.54
C PRO A 178 -7.22 10.92 -14.04
N GLY A 179 -6.22 11.10 -14.93
CA GLY A 179 -4.81 10.97 -14.57
C GLY A 179 -4.27 12.08 -13.65
N ASN A 180 -4.95 13.23 -13.64
CA ASN A 180 -4.61 14.40 -12.83
C ASN A 180 -5.59 14.62 -11.66
N GLN A 181 -6.32 13.57 -11.25
CA GLN A 181 -7.28 13.69 -10.16
C GLN A 181 -6.61 14.07 -8.84
N ASN A 182 -7.24 14.95 -8.08
CA ASN A 182 -6.96 15.12 -6.67
C ASN A 182 -7.72 14.04 -5.89
N PHE A 183 -7.01 13.24 -5.10
CA PHE A 183 -7.63 12.19 -4.28
C PHE A 183 -7.89 12.74 -2.88
N GLU A 184 -9.16 12.86 -2.53
CA GLU A 184 -9.60 13.29 -1.19
C GLU A 184 -9.95 12.06 -0.35
N ILE A 185 -9.51 12.08 0.91
CA ILE A 185 -9.74 11.02 1.89
C ILE A 185 -10.90 11.45 2.80
N GLY A 186 -12.02 10.71 2.71
CA GLY A 186 -13.20 11.02 3.52
C GLY A 186 -14.49 10.76 2.78
#